data_f3ef27018fc985417974d731cd01d0c9
#
_entry.id   f3ef27018fc985417974d731cd01d0c9
#
_cell.length_a   1.000
_cell.length_b   1.000
_cell.length_c   1.000
_cell.angle_alpha   90.00
_cell.angle_beta   90.00
_cell.angle_gamma   90.00
#
_symmetry.space_group_name_H-M   'P 1'
#
loop_
_entity.id
_entity.type
_entity.pdbx_description
1 polymer ?
#
loop_
_entity_poly.entity_id
_entity_poly.type
_entity_poly.pdbx_seq_one_letter_code
_entity_poly.pdbx_strand_id
1 'polypeptide(L)'
;MCIRERVKRINALMQTCGFYDEAGEFSFEVGLPGKSGVGGGIVATNPYYYAVSVWSPPLNPKGNSALGMAALERLTTLTGFSIF
;
A
#
# COMPACT_ATOMS: atom_id res chain seq x y z
N MET A 1 -8.00 -23.76 5.81
CA MET A 1 -8.00 -22.51 5.03
C MET A 1 -7.02 -22.66 3.86
N CYS A 2 -7.48 -22.46 2.65
CA CYS A 2 -6.62 -22.58 1.46
C CYS A 2 -5.75 -21.33 1.28
N ILE A 3 -4.76 -21.41 0.39
CA ILE A 3 -3.84 -20.30 0.13
C ILE A 3 -4.59 -19.07 -0.37
N ARG A 4 -5.58 -19.25 -1.26
CA ARG A 4 -6.38 -18.14 -1.77
C ARG A 4 -7.07 -17.37 -0.64
N GLU A 5 -7.65 -18.07 0.32
CA GLU A 5 -8.32 -17.42 1.44
C GLU A 5 -7.35 -16.68 2.34
N ARG A 6 -6.15 -17.23 2.54
CA ARG A 6 -5.10 -16.57 3.32
C ARG A 6 -4.64 -15.29 2.63
N VAL A 7 -4.46 -15.31 1.32
CA VAL A 7 -4.07 -14.13 0.55
C VAL A 7 -5.15 -13.06 0.62
N LYS A 8 -6.41 -13.45 0.46
CA LYS A 8 -7.53 -12.51 0.59
C LYS A 8 -7.54 -11.84 1.96
N ARG A 9 -7.29 -12.63 3.01
CA ARG A 9 -7.27 -12.08 4.37
C ARG A 9 -6.10 -11.13 4.58
N ILE A 10 -4.92 -11.48 4.09
CA ILE A 10 -3.75 -10.60 4.18
C ILE A 10 -4.00 -9.30 3.44
N ASN A 11 -4.52 -9.36 2.22
CA ASN A 11 -4.83 -8.16 1.45
C ASN A 11 -5.88 -7.29 2.15
N ALA A 12 -6.89 -7.90 2.75
CA ALA A 12 -7.91 -7.15 3.48
C ALA A 12 -7.33 -6.46 4.71
N LEU A 13 -6.44 -7.12 5.44
CA LEU A 13 -5.77 -6.52 6.59
C LEU A 13 -4.85 -5.38 6.17
N MET A 14 -4.12 -5.53 5.08
CA MET A 14 -3.28 -4.45 4.56
C MET A 14 -4.12 -3.26 4.14
N GLN A 15 -5.26 -3.50 3.49
CA GLN A 15 -6.15 -2.44 3.02
C GLN A 15 -6.71 -1.59 4.16
N THR A 16 -7.00 -2.22 5.31
CA THR A 16 -7.64 -1.55 6.43
C THR A 16 -6.66 -1.07 7.50
N CYS A 17 -5.49 -1.70 7.62
CA CYS A 17 -4.57 -1.47 8.74
C CYS A 17 -3.12 -1.24 8.32
N GLY A 18 -2.80 -1.24 7.02
CA GLY A 18 -1.42 -1.30 6.55
C GLY A 18 -0.61 -0.03 6.72
N PHE A 19 -1.23 1.10 7.01
CA PHE A 19 -0.58 2.41 7.03
C PHE A 19 -0.89 3.19 8.31
N TYR A 20 -1.05 2.49 9.42
CA TYR A 20 -1.38 3.11 10.71
C TYR A 20 -2.62 3.99 10.54
N ASP A 21 -2.56 5.26 10.96
CA ASP A 21 -3.72 6.15 10.90
C ASP A 21 -4.04 6.63 9.47
N GLU A 22 -3.18 6.32 8.49
CA GLU A 22 -3.38 6.78 7.11
C GLU A 22 -3.92 5.68 6.18
N ALA A 23 -4.39 4.56 6.71
CA ALA A 23 -4.88 3.47 5.87
C ALA A 23 -6.03 3.91 4.95
N GLY A 24 -6.92 4.76 5.44
CA GLY A 24 -8.03 5.28 4.65
C GLY A 24 -7.57 6.19 3.51
N GLU A 25 -6.66 7.11 3.80
CA GLU A 25 -6.10 8.00 2.79
C GLU A 25 -5.33 7.21 1.73
N PHE A 26 -4.55 6.22 2.14
CA PHE A 26 -3.81 5.40 1.19
C PHE A 26 -4.77 4.62 0.28
N SER A 27 -5.85 4.09 0.83
CA SER A 27 -6.87 3.41 0.04
C SER A 27 -7.50 4.33 -0.99
N PHE A 28 -7.78 5.57 -0.61
CA PHE A 28 -8.38 6.55 -1.51
C PHE A 28 -7.37 7.04 -2.57
N GLU A 29 -6.18 7.42 -2.15
CA GLU A 29 -5.21 8.08 -3.04
C GLU A 29 -4.47 7.09 -3.93
N VAL A 30 -4.11 5.93 -3.41
CA VAL A 30 -3.35 4.91 -4.13
C VAL A 30 -4.26 3.78 -4.62
N GLY A 31 -5.14 3.29 -3.76
CA GLY A 31 -6.10 2.27 -4.15
C GLY A 31 -5.51 0.87 -4.28
N LEU A 32 -4.50 0.54 -3.48
CA LEU A 32 -3.89 -0.79 -3.44
C LEU A 32 -3.77 -1.25 -2.00
N PRO A 33 -3.95 -2.55 -1.72
CA PRO A 33 -3.54 -3.10 -0.44
C PRO A 33 -2.04 -2.94 -0.27
N GLY A 34 -1.61 -2.48 0.89
CA GLY A 34 -0.19 -2.28 1.13
C GLY A 34 0.14 -2.25 2.61
N LYS A 35 1.43 -2.30 2.89
CA LYS A 35 1.95 -2.24 4.26
C LYS A 35 3.20 -1.39 4.29
N SER A 36 3.24 -0.44 5.22
CA SER A 36 4.43 0.38 5.45
C SER A 36 5.24 -0.17 6.61
N GLY A 37 6.50 0.23 6.67
CA GLY A 37 7.40 -0.08 7.77
C GLY A 37 8.16 1.16 8.20
N VAL A 38 8.51 1.24 9.49
CA VAL A 38 9.23 2.38 10.04
C VAL A 38 10.64 2.53 9.48
N GLY A 39 11.16 1.51 8.80
CA GLY A 39 12.43 1.64 8.06
C GLY A 39 12.31 2.42 6.76
N GLY A 40 11.12 2.84 6.36
CA GLY A 40 10.89 3.64 5.16
C GLY A 40 10.47 2.84 3.93
N GLY A 41 10.17 1.54 4.10
CA GLY A 41 9.70 0.70 3.01
C GLY A 41 8.18 0.64 2.94
N ILE A 42 7.67 0.45 1.73
CA ILE A 42 6.26 0.16 1.49
C ILE A 42 6.20 -0.98 0.47
N VAL A 43 5.37 -1.98 0.73
CA VAL A 43 5.00 -2.97 -0.27
C VAL A 43 3.51 -2.82 -0.56
N ALA A 44 3.14 -2.86 -1.83
CA ALA A 44 1.75 -2.78 -2.25
C ALA A 44 1.50 -3.82 -3.34
N THR A 45 0.27 -4.33 -3.39
CA THR A 45 -0.11 -5.34 -4.38
C THR A 45 -1.30 -4.84 -5.18
N ASN A 46 -1.22 -5.06 -6.50
CA ASN A 46 -2.42 -4.98 -7.33
C ASN A 46 -2.80 -6.43 -7.61
N PRO A 47 -3.87 -6.95 -6.96
CA PRO A 47 -4.23 -8.36 -7.11
C PRO A 47 -4.35 -8.75 -8.57
N TYR A 48 -3.79 -9.91 -8.95
CA TYR A 48 -3.75 -10.45 -10.31
C TYR A 48 -2.77 -9.79 -11.27
N TYR A 49 -2.17 -8.64 -10.93
CA TYR A 49 -1.29 -7.94 -11.86
C TYR A 49 0.15 -7.85 -11.39
N TYR A 50 0.41 -7.26 -10.21
CA TYR A 50 1.78 -7.07 -9.76
C TYR A 50 1.85 -6.80 -8.26
N ALA A 51 3.06 -6.91 -7.74
CA ALA A 51 3.43 -6.36 -6.44
C ALA A 51 4.54 -5.34 -6.68
N VAL A 52 4.55 -4.29 -5.90
CA VAL A 52 5.54 -3.23 -6.00
C VAL A 52 6.05 -2.89 -4.62
N SER A 53 7.34 -2.60 -4.53
CA SER A 53 7.91 -2.08 -3.29
C SER A 53 8.68 -0.80 -3.58
N VAL A 54 8.66 0.11 -2.61
CA VAL A 54 9.41 1.35 -2.67
C VAL A 54 10.12 1.55 -1.33
N TRP A 55 11.21 2.28 -1.35
CA TRP A 55 11.95 2.57 -0.14
C TRP A 55 12.44 4.00 -0.15
N SER A 56 12.06 4.74 0.87
CA SER A 56 12.50 6.11 1.11
C SER A 56 12.42 6.36 2.61
N PRO A 57 13.57 6.44 3.31
CA PRO A 57 13.61 6.48 4.77
C PRO A 57 12.90 7.65 5.44
N PRO A 58 12.84 8.87 4.89
CA PRO A 58 12.15 9.97 5.57
C PRO A 58 10.66 9.66 5.73
N LEU A 59 10.21 9.64 6.98
CA LEU A 59 8.83 9.33 7.32
C LEU A 59 8.03 10.62 7.50
N ASN A 60 6.73 10.56 7.19
CA ASN A 60 5.82 11.65 7.54
C ASN A 60 5.48 11.56 9.05
N PRO A 61 4.75 12.53 9.61
CA PRO A 61 4.43 12.52 11.04
C PRO A 61 3.66 11.29 11.52
N LYS A 62 3.04 10.56 10.62
CA LYS A 62 2.26 9.35 10.97
C LYS A 62 3.05 8.06 10.81
N GLY A 63 4.35 8.14 10.52
CA GLY A 63 5.23 6.99 10.47
C GLY A 63 5.32 6.27 9.14
N ASN A 64 4.78 6.85 8.08
CA ASN A 64 4.82 6.28 6.74
C ASN A 64 5.81 7.02 5.84
N SER A 65 6.43 6.31 4.90
CA SER A 65 7.35 6.93 3.95
C SER A 65 6.62 7.97 3.12
N ALA A 66 7.00 9.24 3.27
CA ALA A 66 6.34 10.34 2.57
C ALA A 66 6.52 10.25 1.06
N LEU A 67 7.75 10.07 0.60
CA LEU A 67 8.02 9.97 -0.83
C LEU A 67 7.55 8.65 -1.42
N GLY A 68 7.57 7.56 -0.62
CA GLY A 68 7.06 6.27 -1.05
C GLY A 68 5.57 6.32 -1.34
N MET A 69 4.78 6.96 -0.46
CA MET A 69 3.35 7.11 -0.67
C MET A 69 3.06 7.98 -1.90
N ALA A 70 3.81 9.07 -2.08
CA ALA A 70 3.66 9.92 -3.26
C ALA A 70 3.99 9.20 -4.56
N ALA A 71 5.04 8.37 -4.54
CA ALA A 71 5.42 7.59 -5.73
C ALA A 71 4.35 6.58 -6.11
N LEU A 72 3.73 5.89 -5.13
CA LEU A 72 2.68 4.93 -5.39
C LEU A 72 1.39 5.60 -5.88
N GLU A 73 1.04 6.75 -5.32
CA GLU A 73 -0.09 7.53 -5.82
C GLU A 73 0.11 7.89 -7.28
N ARG A 74 1.32 8.32 -7.63
CA ARG A 74 1.67 8.68 -9.00
C ARG A 74 1.58 7.46 -9.91
N LEU A 75 2.08 6.32 -9.46
CA LEU A 75 2.03 5.07 -10.23
C LEU A 75 0.60 4.67 -10.55
N THR A 76 -0.30 4.64 -9.58
CA THR A 76 -1.69 4.22 -9.81
C THR A 76 -2.48 5.27 -10.59
N THR A 77 -2.17 6.55 -10.41
CA THR A 77 -2.81 7.61 -11.19
C THR A 77 -2.42 7.53 -12.67
N LEU A 78 -1.14 7.32 -12.95
CA LEU A 78 -0.66 7.26 -14.33
C LEU A 78 -1.08 5.98 -15.05
N THR A 79 -1.13 4.86 -14.34
CA THR A 79 -1.50 3.57 -14.94
C THR A 79 -3.00 3.31 -14.90
N GLY A 80 -3.73 3.99 -14.03
CA GLY A 80 -5.15 3.73 -13.84
C GLY A 80 -5.45 2.41 -13.13
N PHE A 81 -4.49 1.81 -12.43
CA PHE A 81 -4.62 0.49 -11.84
C PHE A 81 -4.97 0.49 -10.35
N SER A 82 -5.62 1.54 -9.86
CA SER A 82 -6.27 1.46 -8.56
C SER A 82 -7.35 0.38 -8.56
N ILE A 83 -7.51 -0.34 -7.44
CA ILE A 83 -8.58 -1.34 -7.33
C ILE A 83 -9.95 -0.73 -7.00
N PHE A 84 -9.98 0.57 -6.78
CA PHE A 84 -11.23 1.29 -6.49
C PHE A 84 -11.68 2.21 -7.61
#